data_eed3a4c0a9db96080fbd81ad52e827e0
#
_entry.id   eed3a4c0a9db96080fbd81ad52e827e0
#
_cell.length_a   1.000
_cell.length_b   1.000
_cell.length_c   1.000
_cell.angle_alpha   90.00
_cell.angle_beta   90.00
_cell.angle_gamma   90.00
#
_symmetry.space_group_name_H-M   'P 1'
#
loop_
_entity.id
_entity.type
_entity.pdbx_description
1 polymer ?
#
loop_
_entity_poly.entity_id
_entity_poly.type
_entity_poly.pdbx_seq_one_letter_code
_entity_poly.pdbx_strand_id
1 'polypeptide(L)'
;RGDCTCLSRSIILPMPPRQKARSVLIIGSEAVPFAKTGGLADVLGALPSALARLGWDVTLALPRYRGVLGGSLALQFPVTVGGYRRDVGVFELPLSGHARVWLVDCPDLFDREGLYGTADGDYPDNARRFAMLVRAALEGAARRGVRPSVVHAHDWQAGLAPVYLKTLYTAHPVLGGTPSVLTIHNLAYQGLFDADWLPRLDLGAELFSIDRLEYW
;
A
#
# COMPACT_ATOMS: atom_id res chain seq x y z
N ARG A 1 -49.43 -39.19 40.69
CA ARG A 1 -48.02 -38.98 40.37
C ARG A 1 -47.98 -38.47 38.93
N GLY A 2 -47.85 -37.17 38.78
CA GLY A 2 -47.71 -36.47 37.46
C GLY A 2 -46.31 -36.05 37.26
N ASP A 3 -45.66 -36.62 36.24
CA ASP A 3 -44.27 -36.18 35.80
C ASP A 3 -44.40 -34.91 34.98
N CYS A 4 -43.87 -33.83 35.53
CA CYS A 4 -43.73 -32.57 34.84
C CYS A 4 -42.39 -32.54 34.14
N THR A 5 -42.34 -32.94 32.85
CA THR A 5 -41.14 -32.80 32.00
C THR A 5 -41.03 -31.36 31.53
N CYS A 6 -40.13 -30.61 32.18
CA CYS A 6 -39.78 -29.27 31.80
C CYS A 6 -38.87 -29.33 30.57
N LEU A 7 -39.40 -29.11 29.37
CA LEU A 7 -38.60 -28.95 28.13
C LEU A 7 -38.01 -27.56 28.10
N SER A 8 -36.75 -27.44 28.49
CA SER A 8 -35.98 -26.19 28.29
C SER A 8 -35.69 -26.01 26.79
N ARG A 9 -36.44 -25.14 26.13
CA ARG A 9 -36.11 -24.68 24.78
C ARG A 9 -34.92 -23.68 24.87
N SER A 10 -33.76 -24.14 24.46
CA SER A 10 -32.62 -23.24 24.24
C SER A 10 -32.95 -22.28 23.09
N ILE A 11 -33.14 -21.01 23.40
CA ILE A 11 -33.31 -19.98 22.39
C ILE A 11 -31.90 -19.69 21.82
N ILE A 12 -31.61 -20.23 20.64
CA ILE A 12 -30.43 -19.88 19.88
C ILE A 12 -30.72 -18.51 19.25
N LEU A 13 -30.23 -17.46 19.87
CA LEU A 13 -30.25 -16.12 19.26
C LEU A 13 -29.38 -16.14 18.00
N PRO A 14 -29.88 -15.59 16.86
CA PRO A 14 -29.08 -15.49 15.67
C PRO A 14 -27.85 -14.62 15.99
N MET A 15 -26.64 -15.15 15.70
CA MET A 15 -25.44 -14.37 15.81
C MET A 15 -25.54 -13.11 14.91
N PRO A 16 -25.20 -11.93 15.42
CA PRO A 16 -25.19 -10.74 14.60
C PRO A 16 -24.31 -10.97 13.36
N PRO A 17 -24.69 -10.42 12.20
CA PRO A 17 -23.91 -10.60 10.99
C PRO A 17 -22.47 -10.18 11.27
N ARG A 18 -21.51 -11.04 10.93
CA ARG A 18 -20.08 -10.75 11.08
C ARG A 18 -19.80 -9.42 10.39
N GLN A 19 -19.50 -8.40 11.17
CA GLN A 19 -19.06 -7.13 10.61
C GLN A 19 -17.89 -7.42 9.67
N LYS A 20 -18.02 -6.97 8.41
CA LYS A 20 -16.96 -7.13 7.41
C LYS A 20 -15.66 -6.57 8.02
N ALA A 21 -14.63 -7.40 8.16
CA ALA A 21 -13.39 -7.00 8.78
C ALA A 21 -12.88 -5.73 8.09
N ARG A 22 -12.66 -4.67 8.87
CA ARG A 22 -12.09 -3.42 8.35
C ARG A 22 -10.64 -3.68 7.98
N SER A 23 -10.25 -3.37 6.76
CA SER A 23 -8.89 -3.57 6.27
C SER A 23 -8.30 -2.28 5.73
N VAL A 24 -7.02 -2.06 5.98
CA VAL A 24 -6.28 -0.93 5.44
C VAL A 24 -5.02 -1.41 4.74
N LEU A 25 -4.80 -0.90 3.53
CA LEU A 25 -3.54 -1.02 2.81
C LEU A 25 -2.79 0.29 2.97
N ILE A 26 -1.73 0.27 3.76
CA ILE A 26 -0.81 1.38 3.96
C ILE A 26 0.32 1.24 2.96
N ILE A 27 0.66 2.33 2.26
CA ILE A 27 1.77 2.36 1.30
C ILE A 27 2.71 3.48 1.69
N GLY A 28 3.98 3.17 1.85
CA GLY A 28 5.02 4.12 2.19
C GLY A 28 6.40 3.70 1.72
N SER A 29 7.35 4.60 1.83
CA SER A 29 8.73 4.35 1.40
C SER A 29 9.66 3.89 2.52
N GLU A 30 9.29 4.16 3.77
CA GLU A 30 10.10 3.87 4.95
C GLU A 30 9.25 3.37 6.10
N ALA A 31 9.80 2.46 6.90
CA ALA A 31 9.29 2.11 8.22
C ALA A 31 10.39 1.44 9.03
N VAL A 32 10.53 1.77 10.31
CA VAL A 32 11.41 1.01 11.21
C VAL A 32 10.82 -0.38 11.42
N PRO A 33 11.66 -1.44 11.48
CA PRO A 33 13.12 -1.45 11.42
C PRO A 33 13.69 -1.62 10.00
N PHE A 34 12.89 -1.56 8.94
CA PHE A 34 13.28 -1.94 7.57
C PHE A 34 14.12 -0.86 6.86
N ALA A 35 13.67 0.39 6.93
CA ALA A 35 14.33 1.52 6.29
C ALA A 35 13.99 2.80 7.06
N LYS A 36 14.98 3.70 7.22
CA LYS A 36 14.77 4.99 7.90
C LYS A 36 15.74 6.05 7.39
N THR A 37 15.19 7.18 6.96
CA THR A 37 15.93 8.43 6.74
C THR A 37 15.32 9.58 7.55
N GLY A 38 14.04 9.50 7.90
CA GLY A 38 13.31 10.57 8.58
C GLY A 38 12.22 10.08 9.53
N GLY A 39 11.34 11.00 9.92
CA GLY A 39 10.24 10.75 10.86
C GLY A 39 9.12 9.87 10.29
N LEU A 40 8.99 9.80 8.96
CA LEU A 40 8.03 8.90 8.30
C LEU A 40 8.20 7.45 8.77
N ALA A 41 9.46 6.99 8.88
CA ALA A 41 9.79 5.64 9.29
C ALA A 41 9.28 5.31 10.70
N ASP A 42 9.33 6.25 11.63
CA ASP A 42 8.83 6.06 13.00
C ASP A 42 7.29 5.93 13.01
N VAL A 43 6.61 6.77 12.23
CA VAL A 43 5.14 6.70 12.10
C VAL A 43 4.72 5.37 11.51
N LEU A 44 5.30 4.94 10.39
CA LEU A 44 4.93 3.69 9.72
C LEU A 44 5.43 2.44 10.47
N GLY A 45 6.42 2.57 11.34
CA GLY A 45 6.80 1.52 12.27
C GLY A 45 5.78 1.28 13.38
N ALA A 46 5.04 2.31 13.78
CA ALA A 46 4.09 2.25 14.90
C ALA A 46 2.62 2.10 14.47
N LEU A 47 2.20 2.81 13.43
CA LEU A 47 0.80 2.92 12.99
C LEU A 47 0.15 1.57 12.67
N PRO A 48 0.78 0.63 11.94
CA PRO A 48 0.17 -0.67 11.62
C PRO A 48 -0.25 -1.44 12.87
N SER A 49 0.63 -1.52 13.86
CA SER A 49 0.37 -2.20 15.12
C SER A 49 -0.70 -1.49 15.96
N ALA A 50 -0.76 -0.17 15.90
CA ALA A 50 -1.80 0.61 16.59
C ALA A 50 -3.19 0.34 15.99
N LEU A 51 -3.31 0.34 14.66
CA LEU A 51 -4.56 0.03 13.97
C LEU A 51 -4.99 -1.44 14.18
N ALA A 52 -4.03 -2.37 14.19
CA ALA A 52 -4.33 -3.78 14.46
C ALA A 52 -4.92 -3.98 15.87
N ARG A 53 -4.43 -3.24 16.88
CA ARG A 53 -5.03 -3.26 18.24
C ARG A 53 -6.47 -2.73 18.27
N LEU A 54 -6.84 -1.90 17.30
CA LEU A 54 -8.21 -1.41 17.12
C LEU A 54 -9.08 -2.34 16.26
N GLY A 55 -8.58 -3.54 15.95
CA GLY A 55 -9.32 -4.57 15.21
C GLY A 55 -9.27 -4.42 13.68
N TRP A 56 -8.34 -3.62 13.14
CA TRP A 56 -8.12 -3.53 11.71
C TRP A 56 -7.21 -4.66 11.20
N ASP A 57 -7.50 -5.17 10.01
CA ASP A 57 -6.59 -5.99 9.23
C ASP A 57 -5.66 -5.06 8.44
N VAL A 58 -4.39 -5.02 8.80
CA VAL A 58 -3.44 -4.01 8.29
C VAL A 58 -2.38 -4.66 7.42
N THR A 59 -2.21 -4.13 6.23
CA THR A 59 -1.08 -4.46 5.35
C THR A 59 -0.28 -3.19 5.10
N LEU A 60 1.00 -3.19 5.49
CA LEU A 60 1.96 -2.13 5.19
C LEU A 60 2.84 -2.57 4.02
N ALA A 61 2.75 -1.88 2.88
CA ALA A 61 3.58 -2.13 1.72
C ALA A 61 4.78 -1.16 1.68
N LEU A 62 5.98 -1.72 1.60
CA LEU A 62 7.26 -1.03 1.56
C LEU A 62 8.12 -1.57 0.42
N PRO A 63 9.07 -0.78 -0.14
CA PRO A 63 10.10 -1.34 -1.00
C PRO A 63 11.02 -2.29 -0.23
N ARG A 64 11.44 -3.37 -0.89
CA ARG A 64 12.51 -4.23 -0.39
C ARG A 64 13.84 -3.66 -0.82
N TYR A 65 14.34 -2.70 -0.05
CA TYR A 65 15.62 -2.07 -0.33
C TYR A 65 16.81 -3.02 -0.09
N ARG A 66 17.97 -2.66 -0.61
CA ARG A 66 19.22 -3.36 -0.39
C ARG A 66 19.44 -3.63 1.11
N GLY A 67 19.76 -4.87 1.45
CA GLY A 67 20.00 -5.29 2.83
C GLY A 67 18.75 -5.57 3.68
N VAL A 68 17.54 -5.28 3.16
CA VAL A 68 16.30 -5.65 3.85
C VAL A 68 16.02 -7.14 3.62
N LEU A 69 16.18 -7.92 4.67
CA LEU A 69 16.03 -9.37 4.65
C LEU A 69 14.73 -9.80 5.35
N GLY A 70 14.36 -11.05 5.11
CA GLY A 70 13.24 -11.71 5.78
C GLY A 70 11.97 -11.75 4.93
N GLY A 71 10.92 -12.35 5.54
CA GLY A 71 9.66 -12.65 4.88
C GLY A 71 9.68 -13.90 4.02
N SER A 72 8.50 -14.46 3.79
CA SER A 72 8.27 -15.53 2.83
C SER A 72 7.68 -14.95 1.56
N LEU A 73 8.06 -15.47 0.39
CA LEU A 73 7.46 -15.06 -0.88
C LEU A 73 5.97 -15.44 -0.88
N ALA A 74 5.12 -14.42 -0.82
CA ALA A 74 3.67 -14.57 -0.75
C ALA A 74 3.01 -14.45 -2.13
N LEU A 75 3.56 -13.59 -3.00
CA LEU A 75 3.08 -13.36 -4.36
C LEU A 75 4.27 -13.10 -5.29
N GLN A 76 4.12 -13.51 -6.55
CA GLN A 76 5.01 -13.12 -7.64
C GLN A 76 4.17 -12.90 -8.91
N PHE A 77 4.28 -11.73 -9.50
CA PHE A 77 3.48 -11.38 -10.67
C PHE A 77 4.11 -10.22 -11.45
N PRO A 78 3.82 -10.13 -12.75
CA PRO A 78 4.27 -9.01 -13.55
C PRO A 78 3.48 -7.74 -13.21
N VAL A 79 4.22 -6.63 -13.07
CA VAL A 79 3.68 -5.28 -12.95
C VAL A 79 4.24 -4.44 -14.08
N THR A 80 3.40 -3.59 -14.67
CA THR A 80 3.79 -2.69 -15.76
C THR A 80 3.53 -1.24 -15.36
N VAL A 81 4.50 -0.37 -15.58
CA VAL A 81 4.39 1.08 -15.40
C VAL A 81 4.94 1.77 -16.64
N GLY A 82 4.08 2.42 -17.42
CA GLY A 82 4.46 3.14 -18.64
C GLY A 82 5.24 2.28 -19.64
N GLY A 83 4.81 1.05 -19.85
CA GLY A 83 5.50 0.07 -20.71
C GLY A 83 6.71 -0.63 -20.07
N TYR A 84 7.19 -0.15 -18.91
CA TYR A 84 8.25 -0.82 -18.15
C TYR A 84 7.68 -1.97 -17.33
N ARG A 85 7.87 -3.21 -17.80
CA ARG A 85 7.35 -4.43 -17.18
C ARG A 85 8.45 -5.14 -16.39
N ARG A 86 8.12 -5.54 -15.16
CA ARG A 86 8.96 -6.38 -14.29
C ARG A 86 8.13 -7.41 -13.55
N ASP A 87 8.73 -8.57 -13.30
CA ASP A 87 8.19 -9.52 -12.34
C ASP A 87 8.56 -9.02 -10.94
N VAL A 88 7.53 -8.82 -10.13
CA VAL A 88 7.64 -8.29 -8.77
C VAL A 88 7.33 -9.38 -7.78
N GLY A 89 8.22 -9.57 -6.81
CA GLY A 89 8.00 -10.41 -5.63
C GLY A 89 7.36 -9.58 -4.50
N VAL A 90 6.43 -10.18 -3.76
CA VAL A 90 5.93 -9.63 -2.51
C VAL A 90 6.29 -10.59 -1.40
N PHE A 91 7.18 -10.18 -0.53
CA PHE A 91 7.57 -10.95 0.66
C PHE A 91 6.76 -10.48 1.86
N GLU A 92 6.09 -11.41 2.51
CA GLU A 92 5.22 -11.12 3.65
C GLU A 92 5.91 -11.46 4.97
N LEU A 93 5.85 -10.51 5.92
CA LEU A 93 6.27 -10.70 7.30
C LEU A 93 5.09 -10.38 8.23
N PRO A 94 4.87 -11.19 9.27
CA PRO A 94 3.90 -10.85 10.31
C PRO A 94 4.41 -9.68 11.16
N LEU A 95 3.48 -8.81 11.55
CA LEU A 95 3.63 -7.87 12.65
C LEU A 95 2.73 -8.28 13.81
N SER A 96 2.55 -7.41 14.79
CA SER A 96 1.68 -7.71 15.93
C SER A 96 0.19 -7.74 15.53
N GLY A 97 -0.57 -8.69 16.09
CA GLY A 97 -2.00 -8.81 15.86
C GLY A 97 -2.35 -9.19 14.41
N HIS A 98 -3.25 -8.44 13.79
CA HIS A 98 -3.67 -8.63 12.39
C HIS A 98 -2.90 -7.72 11.42
N ALA A 99 -1.70 -7.28 11.79
CA ALA A 99 -0.85 -6.48 10.91
C ALA A 99 0.22 -7.35 10.24
N ARG A 100 0.56 -7.01 9.00
CA ARG A 100 1.64 -7.60 8.21
C ARG A 100 2.38 -6.56 7.40
N VAL A 101 3.61 -6.87 7.06
CA VAL A 101 4.39 -6.07 6.10
C VAL A 101 4.50 -6.84 4.78
N TRP A 102 4.33 -6.14 3.69
CA TRP A 102 4.67 -6.55 2.35
C TRP A 102 5.92 -5.80 1.89
N LEU A 103 6.99 -6.54 1.69
CA LEU A 103 8.20 -6.03 1.07
C LEU A 103 8.10 -6.27 -0.44
N VAL A 104 7.96 -5.20 -1.20
CA VAL A 104 7.86 -5.22 -2.66
C VAL A 104 9.26 -5.35 -3.24
N ASP A 105 9.56 -6.51 -3.77
CA ASP A 105 10.86 -6.87 -4.33
C ASP A 105 10.88 -6.65 -5.84
N CYS A 106 11.65 -5.67 -6.26
CA CYS A 106 11.98 -5.37 -7.65
C CYS A 106 13.44 -4.89 -7.68
N PRO A 107 14.42 -5.81 -7.78
CA PRO A 107 15.83 -5.49 -7.59
C PRO A 107 16.33 -4.36 -8.48
N ASP A 108 15.93 -4.31 -9.75
CA ASP A 108 16.29 -3.24 -10.68
C ASP A 108 15.98 -1.84 -10.13
N LEU A 109 14.95 -1.73 -9.29
CA LEU A 109 14.45 -0.47 -8.76
C LEU A 109 14.85 -0.21 -7.30
N PHE A 110 14.96 -1.26 -6.48
CA PHE A 110 15.10 -1.11 -5.04
C PHE A 110 16.40 -1.65 -4.45
N ASP A 111 17.12 -2.54 -5.14
CA ASP A 111 18.44 -2.99 -4.70
C ASP A 111 19.52 -1.98 -5.09
N ARG A 112 19.48 -0.81 -4.46
CA ARG A 112 20.40 0.32 -4.72
C ARG A 112 21.04 0.80 -3.42
N GLU A 113 22.09 1.62 -3.54
CA GLU A 113 22.87 2.09 -2.39
C GLU A 113 22.05 2.94 -1.42
N GLY A 114 21.33 3.93 -1.91
CA GLY A 114 20.47 4.80 -1.10
C GLY A 114 18.99 4.55 -1.35
N LEU A 115 18.13 5.02 -0.44
CA LEU A 115 16.68 4.87 -0.58
C LEU A 115 16.13 5.70 -1.73
N TYR A 116 16.63 6.93 -1.91
CA TYR A 116 16.12 7.91 -2.88
C TYR A 116 17.16 8.38 -3.88
N GLY A 117 18.44 8.25 -3.55
CA GLY A 117 19.55 8.75 -4.34
C GLY A 117 20.90 8.38 -3.74
N THR A 118 21.95 8.98 -4.25
CA THR A 118 23.35 8.87 -3.80
C THR A 118 23.86 10.26 -3.37
N ALA A 119 25.16 10.36 -3.08
CA ALA A 119 25.79 11.65 -2.81
C ALA A 119 25.69 12.62 -4.02
N ASP A 120 25.51 12.10 -5.23
CA ASP A 120 25.39 12.88 -6.46
C ASP A 120 23.98 13.43 -6.72
N GLY A 121 23.00 13.05 -5.89
CA GLY A 121 21.63 13.50 -5.98
C GLY A 121 20.61 12.35 -6.06
N ASP A 122 19.35 12.73 -6.28
CA ASP A 122 18.22 11.81 -6.38
C ASP A 122 18.31 10.93 -7.63
N TYR A 123 17.80 9.70 -7.53
CA TYR A 123 17.69 8.83 -8.70
C TYR A 123 16.70 9.43 -9.71
N PRO A 124 17.11 9.58 -10.99
CA PRO A 124 16.27 10.22 -12.01
C PRO A 124 15.00 9.43 -12.35
N ASP A 125 14.94 8.16 -11.96
CA ASP A 125 13.80 7.27 -12.17
C ASP A 125 12.92 7.08 -10.91
N ASN A 126 13.06 7.96 -9.92
CA ASN A 126 12.27 7.85 -8.67
C ASN A 126 10.76 7.84 -8.92
N ALA A 127 10.26 8.60 -9.89
CA ALA A 127 8.85 8.55 -10.28
C ALA A 127 8.40 7.13 -10.63
N ARG A 128 9.17 6.43 -11.47
CA ARG A 128 8.88 5.03 -11.85
C ARG A 128 9.05 4.06 -10.69
N ARG A 129 10.08 4.24 -9.89
CA ARG A 129 10.37 3.38 -8.73
C ARG A 129 9.16 3.33 -7.79
N PHE A 130 8.66 4.48 -7.40
CA PHE A 130 7.56 4.55 -6.46
C PHE A 130 6.19 4.30 -7.11
N ALA A 131 6.01 4.59 -8.38
CA ALA A 131 4.86 4.09 -9.14
C ALA A 131 4.80 2.56 -9.16
N MET A 132 5.94 1.89 -9.32
CA MET A 132 6.04 0.42 -9.25
C MET A 132 5.63 -0.10 -7.87
N LEU A 133 6.09 0.52 -6.78
CA LEU A 133 5.66 0.19 -5.42
C LEU A 133 4.14 0.26 -5.28
N VAL A 134 3.56 1.39 -5.69
CA VAL A 134 2.12 1.63 -5.58
C VAL A 134 1.32 0.61 -6.40
N ARG A 135 1.71 0.39 -7.66
CA ARG A 135 1.05 -0.59 -8.54
C ARG A 135 1.15 -2.00 -7.96
N ALA A 136 2.33 -2.41 -7.50
CA ALA A 136 2.55 -3.72 -6.90
C ALA A 136 1.70 -3.92 -5.63
N ALA A 137 1.59 -2.91 -4.77
CA ALA A 137 0.76 -2.98 -3.57
C ALA A 137 -0.73 -3.10 -3.90
N LEU A 138 -1.25 -2.29 -4.82
CA LEU A 138 -2.66 -2.31 -5.23
C LEU A 138 -3.00 -3.63 -5.96
N GLU A 139 -2.20 -4.03 -6.93
CA GLU A 139 -2.42 -5.28 -7.68
C GLU A 139 -2.22 -6.52 -6.81
N GLY A 140 -1.30 -6.48 -5.85
CA GLY A 140 -1.11 -7.53 -4.86
C GLY A 140 -2.36 -7.73 -4.01
N ALA A 141 -2.99 -6.65 -3.52
CA ALA A 141 -4.25 -6.71 -2.78
C ALA A 141 -5.38 -7.30 -3.65
N ALA A 142 -5.49 -6.84 -4.90
CA ALA A 142 -6.48 -7.36 -5.83
C ALA A 142 -6.32 -8.86 -6.11
N ARG A 143 -5.08 -9.35 -6.32
CA ARG A 143 -4.78 -10.77 -6.54
C ARG A 143 -5.08 -11.65 -5.35
N ARG A 144 -4.96 -11.10 -4.14
CA ARG A 144 -5.40 -11.79 -2.90
C ARG A 144 -6.92 -11.77 -2.72
N GLY A 145 -7.67 -11.13 -3.62
CA GLY A 145 -9.11 -10.94 -3.47
C GLY A 145 -9.49 -10.02 -2.31
N VAL A 146 -8.52 -9.27 -1.78
CA VAL A 146 -8.74 -8.35 -0.66
C VAL A 146 -9.05 -6.97 -1.20
N ARG A 147 -10.28 -6.51 -0.98
CA ARG A 147 -10.65 -5.12 -1.20
C ARG A 147 -10.36 -4.34 0.09
N PRO A 148 -9.35 -3.45 0.11
CA PRO A 148 -9.12 -2.61 1.27
C PRO A 148 -10.34 -1.73 1.57
N SER A 149 -10.69 -1.56 2.84
CA SER A 149 -11.70 -0.57 3.25
C SER A 149 -11.20 0.84 2.97
N VAL A 150 -9.87 1.02 3.02
CA VAL A 150 -9.19 2.27 2.68
C VAL A 150 -7.74 1.97 2.24
N VAL A 151 -7.24 2.72 1.26
CA VAL A 151 -5.81 2.79 0.92
C VAL A 151 -5.25 4.05 1.56
N HIS A 152 -4.23 3.91 2.40
CA HIS A 152 -3.58 5.01 3.09
C HIS A 152 -2.16 5.21 2.54
N ALA A 153 -2.02 6.24 1.73
CA ALA A 153 -0.75 6.62 1.11
C ALA A 153 0.01 7.61 2.00
N HIS A 154 1.32 7.48 2.07
CA HIS A 154 2.18 8.35 2.87
C HIS A 154 3.24 9.02 2.00
N ASP A 155 3.26 10.35 2.03
CA ASP A 155 4.13 11.24 1.29
C ASP A 155 4.07 11.06 -0.23
N TRP A 156 4.90 11.80 -0.97
CA TRP A 156 4.90 11.81 -2.43
C TRP A 156 5.19 10.43 -3.03
N GLN A 157 6.00 9.62 -2.35
CA GLN A 157 6.35 8.27 -2.83
C GLN A 157 5.13 7.36 -2.98
N ALA A 158 4.12 7.56 -2.18
CA ALA A 158 2.87 6.83 -2.30
C ALA A 158 1.74 7.66 -2.94
N GLY A 159 2.01 8.92 -3.28
CA GLY A 159 1.03 9.89 -3.77
C GLY A 159 0.28 9.48 -5.04
N LEU A 160 0.84 8.57 -5.85
CA LEU A 160 0.14 8.02 -7.01
C LEU A 160 -0.96 7.01 -6.66
N ALA A 161 -1.05 6.51 -5.42
CA ALA A 161 -2.08 5.55 -5.05
C ALA A 161 -3.51 6.12 -5.19
N PRO A 162 -3.86 7.29 -4.65
CA PRO A 162 -5.16 7.91 -4.88
C PRO A 162 -5.41 8.24 -6.36
N VAL A 163 -4.38 8.62 -7.11
CA VAL A 163 -4.49 8.93 -8.55
C VAL A 163 -4.86 7.66 -9.32
N TYR A 164 -4.12 6.57 -9.15
CA TYR A 164 -4.40 5.30 -9.84
C TYR A 164 -5.76 4.72 -9.48
N LEU A 165 -6.21 4.85 -8.22
CA LEU A 165 -7.55 4.41 -7.83
C LEU A 165 -8.66 5.20 -8.54
N LYS A 166 -8.41 6.47 -8.88
CA LYS A 166 -9.35 7.36 -9.58
C LYS A 166 -9.23 7.32 -11.10
N THR A 167 -8.18 6.71 -11.65
CA THR A 167 -7.93 6.60 -13.09
C THR A 167 -7.91 5.14 -13.53
N LEU A 168 -6.78 4.46 -13.38
CA LEU A 168 -6.56 3.11 -13.90
C LEU A 168 -7.46 2.04 -13.27
N TYR A 169 -7.77 2.18 -11.98
CA TYR A 169 -8.53 1.17 -11.23
C TYR A 169 -10.00 1.53 -11.00
N THR A 170 -10.53 2.58 -11.64
CA THR A 170 -11.92 3.03 -11.44
C THR A 170 -12.94 1.90 -11.70
N ALA A 171 -12.76 1.13 -12.76
CA ALA A 171 -13.63 0.01 -13.13
C ALA A 171 -13.09 -1.36 -12.67
N HIS A 172 -12.01 -1.40 -11.88
CA HIS A 172 -11.42 -2.66 -11.44
C HIS A 172 -12.34 -3.39 -10.46
N PRO A 173 -12.62 -4.71 -10.66
CA PRO A 173 -13.63 -5.43 -9.89
C PRO A 173 -13.36 -5.47 -8.38
N VAL A 174 -12.09 -5.43 -7.96
CA VAL A 174 -11.71 -5.44 -6.54
C VAL A 174 -11.42 -4.03 -6.01
N LEU A 175 -10.68 -3.22 -6.77
CA LEU A 175 -10.17 -1.91 -6.31
C LEU A 175 -11.12 -0.74 -6.63
N GLY A 176 -12.02 -0.91 -7.59
CA GLY A 176 -12.95 0.15 -8.01
C GLY A 176 -13.76 0.72 -6.84
N GLY A 177 -13.76 2.06 -6.71
CA GLY A 177 -14.45 2.75 -5.64
C GLY A 177 -13.82 2.60 -4.25
N THR A 178 -12.60 2.04 -4.13
CA THR A 178 -11.88 2.01 -2.84
C THR A 178 -11.49 3.44 -2.44
N PRO A 179 -11.87 3.91 -1.23
CA PRO A 179 -11.46 5.22 -0.74
C PRO A 179 -9.97 5.26 -0.44
N SER A 180 -9.39 6.45 -0.52
CA SER A 180 -7.98 6.68 -0.21
C SER A 180 -7.79 7.88 0.71
N VAL A 181 -6.71 7.83 1.50
CA VAL A 181 -6.22 8.92 2.34
C VAL A 181 -4.75 9.14 1.96
N LEU A 182 -4.34 10.38 1.83
CA LEU A 182 -2.94 10.79 1.69
C LEU A 182 -2.52 11.57 2.93
N THR A 183 -1.46 11.12 3.59
CA THR A 183 -0.82 11.86 4.68
C THR A 183 0.51 12.43 4.18
N ILE A 184 0.67 13.74 4.32
CA ILE A 184 1.89 14.46 4.01
C ILE A 184 2.61 14.75 5.34
N HIS A 185 3.81 14.19 5.51
CA HIS A 185 4.62 14.38 6.71
C HIS A 185 5.55 15.58 6.61
N ASN A 186 6.00 15.90 5.39
CA ASN A 186 6.89 17.02 5.16
C ASN A 186 6.61 17.70 3.81
N LEU A 187 6.04 18.90 3.85
CA LEU A 187 5.70 19.69 2.65
C LEU A 187 6.93 20.14 1.83
N ALA A 188 8.13 20.09 2.41
CA ALA A 188 9.35 20.43 1.67
C ALA A 188 9.73 19.39 0.61
N TYR A 189 9.22 18.16 0.76
CA TYR A 189 9.46 17.06 -0.19
C TYR A 189 8.18 16.71 -0.92
N GLN A 190 8.03 17.19 -2.15
CA GLN A 190 6.80 17.08 -2.92
C GLN A 190 6.85 16.06 -4.07
N GLY A 191 8.04 15.56 -4.41
CA GLY A 191 8.20 14.63 -5.53
C GLY A 191 7.85 15.29 -6.86
N LEU A 192 8.60 16.35 -7.18
CA LEU A 192 8.39 17.12 -8.41
C LEU A 192 9.06 16.41 -9.59
N PHE A 193 8.29 16.19 -10.64
CA PHE A 193 8.75 15.55 -11.87
C PHE A 193 8.15 16.27 -13.09
N ASP A 194 8.90 16.29 -14.19
CA ASP A 194 8.45 16.90 -15.43
C ASP A 194 7.20 16.23 -15.99
N ALA A 195 6.39 16.97 -16.75
CA ALA A 195 5.17 16.49 -17.40
C ALA A 195 5.41 15.26 -18.30
N ASP A 196 6.61 15.10 -18.84
CA ASP A 196 7.03 13.95 -19.64
C ASP A 196 6.97 12.61 -18.89
N TRP A 197 6.83 12.63 -17.57
CA TRP A 197 6.62 11.44 -16.77
C TRP A 197 5.19 10.90 -16.85
N LEU A 198 4.19 11.71 -17.16
CA LEU A 198 2.79 11.26 -17.20
C LEU A 198 2.58 9.98 -18.04
N PRO A 199 2.95 9.96 -19.34
CA PRO A 199 2.79 8.74 -20.13
C PRO A 199 3.66 7.58 -19.64
N ARG A 200 4.81 7.89 -19.01
CA ARG A 200 5.71 6.88 -18.42
C ARG A 200 5.18 6.30 -17.11
N LEU A 201 4.09 6.87 -16.59
CA LEU A 201 3.38 6.43 -15.37
C LEU A 201 1.96 5.93 -15.68
N ASP A 202 1.62 5.70 -16.96
CA ASP A 202 0.27 5.34 -17.44
C ASP A 202 -0.79 6.40 -17.09
N LEU A 203 -0.42 7.68 -17.10
CA LEU A 203 -1.30 8.81 -16.80
C LEU A 203 -1.55 9.63 -18.06
N GLY A 204 -2.78 10.08 -18.25
CA GLY A 204 -3.15 10.94 -19.37
C GLY A 204 -2.68 12.38 -19.19
N ALA A 205 -2.44 13.07 -20.31
CA ALA A 205 -1.98 14.46 -20.30
C ALA A 205 -2.98 15.43 -19.66
N GLU A 206 -4.27 15.07 -19.64
CA GLU A 206 -5.35 15.84 -19.01
C GLU A 206 -5.19 15.95 -17.48
N LEU A 207 -4.34 15.12 -16.89
CA LEU A 207 -4.02 15.19 -15.46
C LEU A 207 -2.99 16.27 -15.14
N PHE A 208 -2.28 16.81 -16.14
CA PHE A 208 -1.37 17.92 -15.96
C PHE A 208 -2.14 19.24 -16.06
N SER A 209 -2.76 19.61 -14.97
CA SER A 209 -3.52 20.84 -14.82
C SER A 209 -3.47 21.30 -13.36
N ILE A 210 -3.67 22.60 -13.15
CA ILE A 210 -3.51 23.31 -11.88
C ILE A 210 -4.34 22.74 -10.71
N ASP A 211 -5.48 22.15 -11.03
CA ASP A 211 -6.40 21.54 -10.07
C ASP A 211 -6.18 20.04 -9.91
N ARG A 212 -5.10 19.48 -10.49
CA ARG A 212 -4.78 18.04 -10.47
C ARG A 212 -3.33 17.78 -10.07
N LEU A 213 -2.46 17.45 -11.05
CA LEU A 213 -1.07 17.04 -10.80
C LEU A 213 -0.03 18.08 -11.20
N GLU A 214 -0.45 19.19 -11.81
CA GLU A 214 0.46 20.28 -12.14
C GLU A 214 0.90 20.98 -10.84
N TYR A 215 2.21 21.27 -10.78
CA TYR A 215 2.81 22.07 -9.73
C TYR A 215 3.24 23.43 -10.27
N TRP A 216 3.23 24.44 -9.43
CA TRP A 216 3.61 25.86 -9.69
C TRP A 216 5.05 26.13 -9.34
#